data_066bdd94fc3e4349c0a684cf57cd3b6a
#
_entry.id   066bdd94fc3e4349c0a684cf57cd3b6a
#
_cell.length_a   1.000
_cell.length_b   1.000
_cell.length_c   1.000
_cell.angle_alpha   90.00
_cell.angle_beta   90.00
_cell.angle_gamma   90.00
#
_symmetry.space_group_name_H-M   'P 1'
#
loop_
_entity.id
_entity.type
_entity.pdbx_description
1 polymer ?
#
loop_
_entity_poly.entity_id
_entity_poly.type
_entity_poly.pdbx_seq_one_letter_code
_entity_poly.pdbx_strand_id
1 'polypeptide(L)'
;MLFVARFTDKPDVAELRTKLLQEHFDWLAENDDKVLLAGSLRTDVGGSSLGGLWFIEANSKEEAEQVYQTDPFFANGLRAKVEVFHFVKAHPNKTSVIKDSPA
;
A
#
# COMPACT_ATOMS: atom_id res chain seq x y z
N MET A 1 11.63 9.18 -4.45
CA MET A 1 12.11 8.26 -3.38
C MET A 1 11.05 7.20 -3.11
N LEU A 2 11.47 6.05 -2.61
CA LEU A 2 10.56 4.98 -2.26
C LEU A 2 10.19 5.02 -0.78
N PHE A 3 8.92 4.81 -0.51
CA PHE A 3 8.39 4.62 0.84
C PHE A 3 7.58 3.34 0.88
N VAL A 4 7.57 2.69 2.03
CA VAL A 4 6.76 1.51 2.28
C VAL A 4 5.67 1.91 3.26
N ALA A 5 4.43 1.61 2.92
CA ALA A 5 3.29 1.73 3.83
C ALA A 5 2.83 0.33 4.21
N ARG A 6 2.85 0.03 5.50
CA ARG A 6 2.37 -1.24 6.03
C ARG A 6 1.06 -1.00 6.77
N PHE A 7 0.00 -1.61 6.26
CA PHE A 7 -1.34 -1.49 6.81
C PHE A 7 -1.67 -2.73 7.62
N THR A 8 -2.27 -2.51 8.78
CA THR A 8 -2.87 -3.57 9.60
C THR A 8 -4.38 -3.38 9.58
N ASP A 9 -5.12 -4.42 9.22
CA ASP A 9 -6.58 -4.35 9.16
C ASP A 9 -7.19 -4.49 10.55
N LYS A 10 -8.37 -3.87 10.72
CA LYS A 10 -9.21 -4.12 11.89
C LYS A 10 -9.70 -5.57 11.86
N PRO A 11 -10.04 -6.15 13.03
CA PRO A 11 -10.70 -7.45 13.04
C PRO A 11 -12.09 -7.36 12.40
N ASP A 12 -12.59 -8.50 11.90
CA ASP A 12 -13.95 -8.66 11.40
C ASP A 12 -14.34 -7.71 10.26
N VAL A 13 -13.41 -7.41 9.36
CA VAL A 13 -13.66 -6.51 8.22
C VAL A 13 -13.76 -7.22 6.88
N ALA A 14 -13.92 -8.55 6.88
CA ALA A 14 -13.96 -9.32 5.63
C ALA A 14 -15.09 -8.88 4.70
N GLU A 15 -16.28 -8.63 5.23
CA GLU A 15 -17.42 -8.16 4.45
C GLU A 15 -17.18 -6.75 3.91
N LEU A 16 -16.62 -5.86 4.72
CA LEU A 16 -16.29 -4.51 4.29
C LEU A 16 -15.25 -4.53 3.19
N ARG A 17 -14.23 -5.38 3.33
CA ARG A 17 -13.19 -5.55 2.31
C ARG A 17 -13.80 -6.00 0.99
N THR A 18 -14.68 -7.00 1.01
CA THR A 18 -15.37 -7.49 -0.18
C THR A 18 -16.22 -6.40 -0.82
N LYS A 19 -16.94 -5.64 -0.01
CA LYS A 19 -17.80 -4.56 -0.49
C LYS A 19 -17.02 -3.45 -1.18
N LEU A 20 -15.83 -3.12 -0.68
CA LEU A 20 -15.01 -2.01 -1.18
C LEU A 20 -13.96 -2.45 -2.20
N LEU A 21 -13.83 -3.73 -2.49
CA LEU A 21 -12.71 -4.26 -3.24
C LEU A 21 -12.59 -3.66 -4.64
N GLN A 22 -13.70 -3.54 -5.37
CA GLN A 22 -13.67 -2.99 -6.72
C GLN A 22 -13.30 -1.52 -6.70
N GLU A 23 -13.85 -0.75 -5.78
CA GLU A 23 -13.51 0.68 -5.63
C GLU A 23 -12.03 0.86 -5.30
N HIS A 24 -11.48 -0.01 -4.44
CA HIS A 24 -10.07 -0.02 -4.09
C HIS A 24 -9.20 -0.31 -5.32
N PHE A 25 -9.57 -1.30 -6.14
CA PHE A 25 -8.84 -1.62 -7.36
C PHE A 25 -8.87 -0.47 -8.36
N ASP A 26 -10.03 0.17 -8.52
CA ASP A 26 -10.18 1.33 -9.40
C ASP A 26 -9.29 2.49 -8.92
N TRP A 27 -9.26 2.71 -7.61
CA TRP A 27 -8.40 3.73 -7.01
C TRP A 27 -6.91 3.42 -7.26
N LEU A 28 -6.48 2.17 -7.10
CA LEU A 28 -5.09 1.77 -7.37
C LEU A 28 -4.73 2.01 -8.84
N ALA A 29 -5.63 1.71 -9.76
CA ALA A 29 -5.40 1.94 -11.19
C ALA A 29 -5.23 3.42 -11.51
N GLU A 30 -6.02 4.29 -10.86
CA GLU A 30 -5.95 5.74 -11.03
C GLU A 30 -4.69 6.35 -10.43
N ASN A 31 -4.09 5.68 -9.45
CA ASN A 31 -2.93 6.16 -8.71
C ASN A 31 -1.67 5.32 -8.95
N ASP A 32 -1.59 4.62 -10.07
CA ASP A 32 -0.47 3.72 -10.38
C ASP A 32 0.87 4.44 -10.57
N ASP A 33 0.84 5.74 -10.81
CA ASP A 33 2.04 6.59 -10.86
C ASP A 33 2.65 6.82 -9.47
N LYS A 34 1.86 6.69 -8.43
CA LYS A 34 2.28 6.90 -7.03
C LYS A 34 2.43 5.59 -6.26
N VAL A 35 1.49 4.67 -6.43
CA VAL A 35 1.51 3.35 -5.79
C VAL A 35 2.09 2.37 -6.81
N LEU A 36 3.37 2.06 -6.66
CA LEU A 36 4.11 1.26 -7.62
C LEU A 36 3.81 -0.23 -7.49
N LEU A 37 3.50 -0.68 -6.29
CA LEU A 37 3.14 -2.05 -5.99
C LEU A 37 2.30 -2.06 -4.73
N ALA A 38 1.19 -2.78 -4.76
CA ALA A 38 0.32 -2.95 -3.59
C ALA A 38 -0.10 -4.41 -3.51
N GLY A 39 -0.13 -4.95 -2.30
CA GLY A 39 -0.53 -6.33 -2.08
C GLY A 39 -1.02 -6.56 -0.68
N SER A 40 -1.71 -7.68 -0.47
CA SER A 40 -2.17 -8.09 0.85
C SER A 40 -1.12 -8.93 1.55
N LEU A 41 -1.05 -8.78 2.87
CA LEU A 41 -0.21 -9.60 3.74
C LEU A 41 -1.05 -10.71 4.35
N ARG A 42 -0.52 -11.92 4.31
CA ARG A 42 -1.18 -13.13 4.81
C ARG A 42 -0.15 -13.95 5.59
N THR A 43 -0.60 -14.74 6.55
CA THR A 43 0.32 -15.59 7.33
C THR A 43 0.90 -16.73 6.51
N ASP A 44 0.14 -17.21 5.51
CA ASP A 44 0.56 -18.29 4.63
C ASP A 44 -0.26 -18.24 3.33
N VAL A 45 0.14 -19.06 2.37
CA VAL A 45 -0.58 -19.22 1.11
C VAL A 45 -2.01 -19.64 1.39
N GLY A 46 -2.97 -18.93 0.78
CA GLY A 46 -4.40 -19.21 1.01
C GLY A 46 -4.95 -18.64 2.30
N GLY A 47 -4.14 -18.00 3.12
CA GLY A 47 -4.61 -17.36 4.35
C GLY A 47 -5.44 -16.11 4.10
N SER A 48 -6.16 -15.67 5.13
CA SER A 48 -6.92 -14.41 5.08
C SER A 48 -5.99 -13.21 5.12
N SER A 49 -6.43 -12.10 4.53
CA SER A 49 -5.68 -10.85 4.58
C SER A 49 -5.63 -10.29 6.00
N LEU A 50 -4.43 -9.97 6.46
CA LEU A 50 -4.19 -9.29 7.75
C LEU A 50 -3.93 -7.80 7.56
N GLY A 51 -3.69 -7.37 6.33
CA GLY A 51 -3.33 -6.01 6.01
C GLY A 51 -2.77 -5.92 4.61
N GLY A 52 -1.94 -4.91 4.39
CA GLY A 52 -1.32 -4.69 3.10
C GLY A 52 0.07 -4.11 3.21
N LEU A 53 0.81 -4.23 2.11
CA LEU A 53 2.11 -3.59 1.96
C LEU A 53 2.16 -2.90 0.61
N TRP A 54 2.48 -1.60 0.63
CA TRP A 54 2.57 -0.80 -0.59
C TRP A 54 3.96 -0.20 -0.72
N PHE A 55 4.42 -0.11 -1.97
CA PHE A 55 5.57 0.71 -2.32
C PHE A 55 5.07 1.98 -2.99
N ILE A 56 5.45 3.13 -2.44
CA ILE A 56 4.94 4.44 -2.85
C ILE A 56 6.11 5.30 -3.32
N GLU A 57 5.94 5.95 -4.48
CA GLU A 57 6.86 6.96 -4.97
C GLU A 57 6.41 8.32 -4.45
N ALA A 58 7.28 9.02 -3.73
CA ALA A 58 6.98 10.33 -3.18
C ALA A 58 8.27 11.11 -2.92
N ASN A 59 8.15 12.41 -2.75
CA ASN A 59 9.30 13.29 -2.48
C ASN A 59 9.60 13.44 -0.99
N SER A 60 8.66 13.05 -0.13
CA SER A 60 8.81 13.12 1.31
C SER A 60 7.92 12.09 1.99
N LYS A 61 8.20 11.80 3.25
CA LYS A 61 7.36 10.92 4.05
C LYS A 61 5.94 11.46 4.18
N GLU A 62 5.81 12.77 4.39
CA GLU A 62 4.52 13.46 4.50
C GLU A 62 3.71 13.30 3.23
N GLU A 63 4.35 13.43 2.07
CA GLU A 63 3.69 13.22 0.79
C GLU A 63 3.24 11.77 0.63
N ALA A 64 4.08 10.82 1.01
CA ALA A 64 3.72 9.40 0.99
C ALA A 64 2.52 9.11 1.88
N GLU A 65 2.46 9.72 3.07
CA GLU A 65 1.34 9.56 3.99
C GLU A 65 0.04 10.14 3.46
N GLN A 66 0.09 11.10 2.55
CA GLN A 66 -1.10 11.67 1.92
C GLN A 66 -1.64 10.79 0.80
N VAL A 67 -0.80 9.95 0.19
CA VAL A 67 -1.19 9.16 -0.98
C VAL A 67 -2.39 8.25 -0.69
N TYR A 68 -2.37 7.51 0.43
CA TYR A 68 -3.40 6.50 0.72
C TYR A 68 -4.66 7.07 1.38
N GLN A 69 -4.70 8.37 1.70
CA GLN A 69 -5.82 8.98 2.45
C GLN A 69 -7.16 8.83 1.73
N THR A 70 -7.16 8.81 0.41
CA THR A 70 -8.38 8.70 -0.40
C THR A 70 -8.66 7.29 -0.90
N ASP A 71 -7.79 6.32 -0.59
CA ASP A 71 -8.07 4.92 -0.89
C ASP A 71 -9.34 4.48 -0.15
N PRO A 72 -10.32 3.86 -0.84
CA PRO A 72 -11.56 3.43 -0.20
C PRO A 72 -11.39 2.55 1.03
N PHE A 73 -10.38 1.69 1.07
CA PHE A 73 -10.10 0.89 2.27
C PHE A 73 -9.73 1.79 3.45
N PHE A 74 -8.83 2.71 3.24
CA PHE A 74 -8.40 3.62 4.29
C PHE A 74 -9.52 4.59 4.69
N ALA A 75 -10.15 5.20 3.70
CA ALA A 75 -11.18 6.22 3.92
C ALA A 75 -12.43 5.67 4.65
N ASN A 76 -12.74 4.39 4.49
CA ASN A 76 -13.89 3.75 5.10
C ASN A 76 -13.55 2.94 6.36
N GLY A 77 -12.37 3.15 6.92
CA GLY A 77 -12.02 2.61 8.23
C GLY A 77 -11.71 1.12 8.27
N LEU A 78 -11.30 0.52 7.14
CA LEU A 78 -10.90 -0.88 7.12
C LEU A 78 -9.58 -1.10 7.87
N ARG A 79 -8.69 -0.10 7.84
CA ARG A 79 -7.36 -0.20 8.45
C ARG A 79 -7.40 0.19 9.93
N ALA A 80 -6.76 -0.61 10.78
CA ALA A 80 -6.55 -0.28 12.18
C ALA A 80 -5.33 0.60 12.37
N LYS A 81 -4.31 0.41 11.53
CA LYS A 81 -3.01 1.03 11.70
C LYS A 81 -2.30 1.13 10.35
N VAL A 82 -1.53 2.19 10.18
CA VAL A 82 -0.60 2.32 9.06
C VAL A 82 0.76 2.80 9.59
N GLU A 83 1.81 2.21 9.05
CA GLU A 83 3.19 2.60 9.35
C GLU A 83 3.89 2.92 8.03
N VAL A 84 4.57 4.06 7.97
CA VAL A 84 5.27 4.47 6.77
C VAL A 84 6.76 4.56 7.05
N PHE A 85 7.56 3.96 6.17
CA PHE A 85 9.01 3.94 6.28
C PHE A 85 9.63 4.40 4.96
N HIS A 86 10.75 5.12 5.05
CA HIS A 86 11.58 5.34 3.88
C HIS A 86 12.27 4.03 3.52
N PHE A 87 12.14 3.62 2.26
CA PHE A 87 12.72 2.36 1.78
C PHE A 87 13.90 2.67 0.86
N VAL A 88 15.06 2.14 1.20
CA VAL A 88 16.28 2.29 0.40
C VAL A 88 16.67 0.91 -0.11
N LYS A 89 16.79 0.78 -1.43
CA LYS A 89 17.20 -0.48 -2.04
C LYS A 89 18.60 -0.87 -1.57
N ALA A 90 18.77 -2.12 -1.16
CA ALA A 90 20.06 -2.62 -0.73
C ALA A 90 21.07 -2.66 -1.88
N HIS A 91 20.58 -2.91 -3.11
CA HIS A 91 21.41 -2.99 -4.30
C HIS A 91 20.69 -2.36 -5.49
N PRO A 92 20.81 -1.04 -5.70
CA PRO A 92 20.01 -0.32 -6.70
C PRO A 92 20.27 -0.75 -8.14
N ASN A 93 21.42 -1.35 -8.42
CA ASN A 93 21.78 -1.78 -9.78
C ASN A 93 21.26 -3.17 -10.15
N LYS A 94 20.64 -3.89 -9.21
CA LYS A 94 20.02 -5.17 -9.50
C LYS A 94 18.66 -4.99 -10.16
N THR A 95 18.27 -5.95 -10.97
CA THR A 95 16.94 -5.96 -11.57
C THR A 95 15.87 -5.89 -10.49
N SER A 96 14.95 -4.95 -10.67
CA SER A 96 13.85 -4.74 -9.74
C SER A 96 12.60 -4.40 -10.53
N VAL A 97 11.46 -4.98 -10.12
CA VAL A 97 10.15 -4.61 -10.67
C VAL A 97 9.69 -3.26 -10.13
N ILE A 98 10.29 -2.80 -9.05
CA ILE A 98 9.99 -1.51 -8.45
C ILE A 98 11.12 -0.55 -8.80
N LYS A 99 10.80 0.47 -9.58
CA LYS A 99 11.73 1.50 -10.01
C LYS A 99 11.71 2.65 -9.02
N ASP A 100 12.92 3.14 -8.70
CA ASP A 100 13.08 4.33 -7.87
C ASP A 100 13.41 5.50 -8.79
N SER A 101 12.61 6.55 -8.73
CA SER A 101 12.89 7.77 -9.48
C SER A 101 13.97 8.57 -8.79
N PRO A 102 14.89 9.20 -9.55
CA PRO A 102 15.83 10.17 -8.96
C PRO A 102 15.03 11.31 -8.32
N ALA A 103 15.35 11.58 -7.09
CA ALA A 103 14.69 12.66 -6.36
C ALA A 103 15.20 14.03 -6.84
#